data_f38a908fce1b722e6adcdffdbf24e0a6
#
_entry.id   f38a908fce1b722e6adcdffdbf24e0a6
#
_cell.length_a   1.000
_cell.length_b   1.000
_cell.length_c   1.000
_cell.angle_alpha   90.00
_cell.angle_beta   90.00
_cell.angle_gamma   90.00
#
_symmetry.space_group_name_H-M   'P 1'
#
loop_
_entity.id
_entity.type
_entity.pdbx_description
1 polymer ?
#
loop_
_entity_poly.entity_id
_entity_poly.type
_entity_poly.pdbx_seq_one_letter_code
_entity_poly.pdbx_strand_id
1 'polypeptide(L)'
;MRSMIRFLGLIVGFLWLSPVEAATCRDPAGFDAWLTGFKREAAASGISPSAIGALDDVAYDAGIVAKDHGQRVFRQSFEQFAGRMVPPRVHKGQALMKQYAATFARIEQAYGVPAPVIVAIWGLETDFGAVSGNTPTLRALATLAYDCRRSDMFQAELMDALRLVQRGDLSPSARGAWAGEVGQTQFMPSSYLKFAVDFDGNGRRDLVDNVPDVLASTANFLRSYGWQRGGAWTPGSANFAVIKEWNKADVYARTIAYFATRLAGGE
;
A
#
# COMPACT_ATOMS: atom_id res chain seq x y z
N MET A 1 -24.51 76.71 -33.91
CA MET A 1 -23.42 75.91 -33.36
C MET A 1 -24.04 74.60 -32.84
N ARG A 2 -23.83 73.48 -33.56
CA ARG A 2 -24.43 72.16 -33.24
C ARG A 2 -23.41 71.33 -32.44
N SER A 3 -23.76 71.01 -31.19
CA SER A 3 -22.94 70.14 -30.32
C SER A 3 -23.19 68.66 -30.68
N MET A 4 -22.14 67.95 -31.12
CA MET A 4 -22.19 66.50 -31.36
C MET A 4 -21.81 65.76 -30.06
N ILE A 5 -22.77 65.08 -29.48
CA ILE A 5 -22.53 64.16 -28.35
C ILE A 5 -22.12 62.80 -28.96
N ARG A 6 -20.88 62.40 -28.69
CA ARG A 6 -20.37 61.04 -29.02
C ARG A 6 -20.76 60.08 -27.93
N PHE A 7 -21.60 59.09 -28.23
CA PHE A 7 -21.87 57.96 -27.40
C PHE A 7 -20.71 56.95 -27.48
N LEU A 8 -20.02 56.76 -26.36
CA LEU A 8 -18.97 55.75 -26.21
C LEU A 8 -19.67 54.44 -25.74
N GLY A 9 -19.86 53.48 -26.64
CA GLY A 9 -20.40 52.17 -26.29
C GLY A 9 -19.40 51.32 -25.53
N LEU A 10 -19.72 51.01 -24.28
CA LEU A 10 -18.96 50.09 -23.44
C LEU A 10 -19.27 48.64 -23.87
N ILE A 11 -18.35 47.97 -24.57
CA ILE A 11 -18.45 46.54 -24.88
C ILE A 11 -18.01 45.77 -23.61
N VAL A 12 -18.98 45.25 -22.86
CA VAL A 12 -18.76 44.29 -21.77
C VAL A 12 -18.51 42.93 -22.40
N GLY A 13 -17.22 42.59 -22.51
CA GLY A 13 -16.82 41.23 -22.91
C GLY A 13 -17.17 40.23 -21.83
N PHE A 14 -18.19 39.38 -22.08
CA PHE A 14 -18.45 38.20 -21.26
C PHE A 14 -17.34 37.18 -21.50
N LEU A 15 -16.41 37.07 -20.53
CA LEU A 15 -15.46 35.96 -20.43
C LEU A 15 -16.26 34.71 -20.06
N TRP A 16 -16.53 33.85 -21.03
CA TRP A 16 -16.99 32.49 -20.79
C TRP A 16 -15.86 31.73 -20.12
N LEU A 17 -15.93 31.57 -18.79
CA LEU A 17 -15.16 30.57 -18.07
C LEU A 17 -15.70 29.21 -18.50
N SER A 18 -15.04 28.59 -19.47
CA SER A 18 -15.29 27.17 -19.75
C SER A 18 -15.02 26.39 -18.46
N PRO A 19 -15.93 25.52 -18.03
CA PRO A 19 -15.63 24.60 -16.93
C PRO A 19 -14.37 23.82 -17.34
N VAL A 20 -13.36 23.80 -16.46
CA VAL A 20 -12.24 22.90 -16.60
C VAL A 20 -12.86 21.49 -16.49
N GLU A 21 -13.11 20.87 -17.62
CA GLU A 21 -13.46 19.45 -17.67
C GLU A 21 -12.32 18.72 -16.98
N ALA A 22 -12.62 18.05 -15.84
CA ALA A 22 -11.69 17.13 -15.22
C ALA A 22 -11.23 16.18 -16.32
N ALA A 23 -9.92 16.05 -16.50
CA ALA A 23 -9.33 15.20 -17.52
C ALA A 23 -10.04 13.85 -17.48
N THR A 24 -10.73 13.49 -18.56
CA THR A 24 -11.43 12.21 -18.68
C THR A 24 -10.39 11.11 -18.54
N CYS A 25 -10.53 10.26 -17.54
CA CYS A 25 -9.72 9.06 -17.41
C CYS A 25 -9.88 8.21 -18.67
N ARG A 26 -8.89 7.35 -18.95
CA ARG A 26 -8.83 6.57 -20.19
C ARG A 26 -10.11 5.74 -20.39
N ASP A 27 -10.54 5.62 -21.64
CA ASP A 27 -11.68 4.79 -22.01
C ASP A 27 -11.38 3.32 -21.68
N PRO A 28 -12.24 2.61 -20.92
CA PRO A 28 -12.09 1.17 -20.65
C PRO A 28 -11.84 0.31 -21.89
N ALA A 29 -12.39 0.67 -23.05
CA ALA A 29 -12.19 -0.04 -24.32
C ALA A 29 -10.73 -0.03 -24.81
N GLY A 30 -9.90 0.87 -24.32
CA GLY A 30 -8.47 0.94 -24.65
C GLY A 30 -7.58 0.03 -23.79
N PHE A 31 -8.12 -0.64 -22.77
CA PHE A 31 -7.33 -1.40 -21.80
C PHE A 31 -6.54 -2.54 -22.45
N ASP A 32 -7.14 -3.33 -23.31
CA ASP A 32 -6.47 -4.50 -23.92
C ASP A 32 -5.31 -4.08 -24.84
N ALA A 33 -5.49 -2.99 -25.59
CA ALA A 33 -4.43 -2.45 -26.42
C ALA A 33 -3.26 -1.91 -25.57
N TRP A 34 -3.58 -1.22 -24.47
CA TRP A 34 -2.58 -0.76 -23.53
C TRP A 34 -1.85 -1.93 -22.83
N LEU A 35 -2.57 -2.95 -22.35
CA LEU A 35 -1.99 -4.12 -21.70
C LEU A 35 -1.03 -4.87 -22.65
N THR A 36 -1.41 -4.95 -23.93
CA THR A 36 -0.52 -5.51 -24.98
C THR A 36 0.77 -4.69 -25.11
N GLY A 37 0.67 -3.36 -25.04
CA GLY A 37 1.83 -2.47 -25.02
C GLY A 37 2.71 -2.69 -23.79
N PHE A 38 2.09 -2.76 -22.61
CA PHE A 38 2.78 -2.99 -21.34
C PHE A 38 3.50 -4.36 -21.31
N LYS A 39 2.88 -5.42 -21.83
CA LYS A 39 3.53 -6.75 -21.95
C LYS A 39 4.82 -6.69 -22.80
N ARG A 40 4.82 -5.89 -23.89
CA ARG A 40 6.04 -5.68 -24.71
C ARG A 40 7.12 -4.92 -23.95
N GLU A 41 6.73 -3.90 -23.20
CA GLU A 41 7.65 -3.15 -22.33
C GLU A 41 8.24 -4.04 -21.22
N ALA A 42 7.42 -4.88 -20.59
CA ALA A 42 7.86 -5.85 -19.59
C ALA A 42 8.90 -6.83 -20.19
N ALA A 43 8.63 -7.34 -21.40
CA ALA A 43 9.59 -8.21 -22.11
C ALA A 43 10.91 -7.48 -22.39
N ALA A 44 10.86 -6.23 -22.87
CA ALA A 44 12.04 -5.40 -23.09
C ALA A 44 12.81 -5.09 -21.80
N SER A 45 12.12 -5.08 -20.65
CA SER A 45 12.69 -4.91 -19.30
C SER A 45 13.22 -6.22 -18.68
N GLY A 46 13.25 -7.33 -19.43
CA GLY A 46 13.81 -8.61 -18.99
C GLY A 46 12.86 -9.48 -18.18
N ILE A 47 11.56 -9.19 -18.21
CA ILE A 47 10.55 -10.09 -17.61
C ILE A 47 10.36 -11.31 -18.51
N SER A 48 10.37 -12.49 -17.90
CA SER A 48 10.23 -13.76 -18.62
C SER A 48 8.84 -13.93 -19.27
N PRO A 49 8.74 -14.65 -20.39
CA PRO A 49 7.44 -14.95 -21.00
C PRO A 49 6.44 -15.61 -20.03
N SER A 50 6.92 -16.48 -19.13
CA SER A 50 6.10 -17.13 -18.11
C SER A 50 5.49 -16.13 -17.14
N ALA A 51 6.26 -15.13 -16.66
CA ALA A 51 5.73 -14.11 -15.75
C ALA A 51 4.78 -13.14 -16.49
N ILE A 52 5.07 -12.79 -17.75
CA ILE A 52 4.19 -11.97 -18.58
C ILE A 52 2.87 -12.69 -18.86
N GLY A 53 2.89 -14.01 -19.06
CA GLY A 53 1.69 -14.84 -19.24
C GLY A 53 0.71 -14.75 -18.08
N ALA A 54 1.16 -14.38 -16.88
CA ALA A 54 0.27 -14.10 -15.73
C ALA A 54 -0.71 -12.93 -15.98
N LEU A 55 -0.48 -12.13 -17.03
CA LEU A 55 -1.37 -11.04 -17.45
C LEU A 55 -2.37 -11.44 -18.53
N ASP A 56 -2.39 -12.70 -19.00
CA ASP A 56 -3.20 -13.09 -20.17
C ASP A 56 -4.71 -13.00 -19.87
N ASP A 57 -5.13 -13.35 -18.67
CA ASP A 57 -6.52 -13.32 -18.23
C ASP A 57 -6.87 -12.07 -17.40
N VAL A 58 -6.02 -11.05 -17.43
CA VAL A 58 -6.26 -9.81 -16.67
C VAL A 58 -7.19 -8.89 -17.46
N ALA A 59 -8.34 -8.59 -16.87
CA ALA A 59 -9.33 -7.68 -17.42
C ALA A 59 -9.44 -6.40 -16.59
N TYR A 60 -9.86 -5.30 -17.24
CA TYR A 60 -10.16 -4.04 -16.57
C TYR A 60 -11.29 -4.20 -15.55
N ASP A 61 -11.17 -3.50 -14.43
CA ASP A 61 -12.17 -3.52 -13.34
C ASP A 61 -12.56 -2.09 -12.94
N ALA A 62 -13.69 -1.62 -13.44
CA ALA A 62 -14.23 -0.30 -13.13
C ALA A 62 -14.53 -0.12 -11.62
N GLY A 63 -14.80 -1.20 -10.88
CA GLY A 63 -15.04 -1.16 -9.45
C GLY A 63 -13.78 -0.79 -8.66
N ILE A 64 -12.61 -1.18 -9.15
CA ILE A 64 -11.30 -0.79 -8.58
C ILE A 64 -11.07 0.71 -8.79
N VAL A 65 -11.30 1.22 -10.00
CA VAL A 65 -11.17 2.65 -10.31
C VAL A 65 -12.13 3.48 -9.47
N ALA A 66 -13.39 3.05 -9.34
CA ALA A 66 -14.37 3.74 -8.50
C ALA A 66 -13.93 3.81 -7.02
N LYS A 67 -13.30 2.76 -6.48
CA LYS A 67 -12.71 2.78 -5.13
C LYS A 67 -11.56 3.77 -5.04
N ASP A 68 -10.66 3.79 -6.02
CA ASP A 68 -9.51 4.70 -6.04
C ASP A 68 -9.93 6.18 -6.10
N HIS A 69 -10.87 6.52 -6.97
CA HIS A 69 -11.40 7.87 -7.10
C HIS A 69 -12.29 8.27 -5.93
N GLY A 70 -12.98 7.30 -5.30
CA GLY A 70 -13.84 7.52 -4.15
C GLY A 70 -13.12 7.62 -2.81
N GLN A 71 -11.81 7.40 -2.76
CA GLN A 71 -11.06 7.48 -1.52
C GLN A 71 -11.14 8.88 -0.91
N ARG A 72 -11.77 8.94 0.25
CA ARG A 72 -11.77 10.13 1.09
C ARG A 72 -10.70 9.97 2.16
N VAL A 73 -9.85 10.98 2.29
CA VAL A 73 -8.87 11.08 3.38
C VAL A 73 -9.52 10.73 4.72
N PHE A 74 -8.79 10.05 5.61
CA PHE A 74 -9.25 9.71 6.96
C PHE A 74 -9.99 10.88 7.62
N ARG A 75 -11.31 10.74 7.81
CA ARG A 75 -12.15 11.75 8.47
C ARG A 75 -12.39 11.46 9.94
N GLN A 76 -11.97 10.28 10.42
CA GLN A 76 -12.13 9.87 11.82
C GLN A 76 -11.03 10.50 12.67
N SER A 77 -11.38 10.90 13.90
CA SER A 77 -10.36 11.27 14.88
C SER A 77 -9.54 10.05 15.31
N PHE A 78 -8.38 10.29 15.91
CA PHE A 78 -7.55 9.22 16.47
C PHE A 78 -8.33 8.38 17.48
N GLU A 79 -9.09 9.02 18.38
CA GLU A 79 -9.86 8.36 19.44
C GLU A 79 -10.93 7.42 18.85
N GLN A 80 -11.62 7.87 17.81
CA GLN A 80 -12.63 7.07 17.11
C GLN A 80 -12.01 5.87 16.40
N PHE A 81 -10.91 6.10 15.68
CA PHE A 81 -10.25 5.04 14.92
C PHE A 81 -9.57 4.04 15.84
N ALA A 82 -8.72 4.49 16.77
CA ALA A 82 -8.01 3.64 17.71
C ALA A 82 -8.96 2.90 18.66
N GLY A 83 -10.00 3.58 19.18
CA GLY A 83 -11.01 2.98 20.05
C GLY A 83 -11.78 1.83 19.39
N ARG A 84 -11.95 1.86 18.07
CA ARG A 84 -12.59 0.79 17.31
C ARG A 84 -11.59 -0.32 16.91
N MET A 85 -10.38 0.05 16.52
CA MET A 85 -9.43 -0.90 15.93
C MET A 85 -8.62 -1.67 16.97
N VAL A 86 -8.23 -1.05 18.06
CA VAL A 86 -7.24 -1.63 18.98
C VAL A 86 -7.84 -2.63 19.98
N PRO A 87 -8.93 -2.30 20.76
CA PRO A 87 -9.40 -3.17 21.84
C PRO A 87 -9.67 -4.63 21.42
N PRO A 88 -10.33 -4.92 20.29
CA PRO A 88 -10.63 -6.30 19.91
C PRO A 88 -9.38 -7.12 19.54
N ARG A 89 -8.24 -6.47 19.30
CA ARG A 89 -7.00 -7.11 18.82
C ARG A 89 -5.94 -7.32 19.92
N VAL A 90 -6.04 -6.65 21.08
CA VAL A 90 -5.00 -6.71 22.11
C VAL A 90 -4.76 -8.13 22.59
N HIS A 91 -5.81 -8.85 23.00
CA HIS A 91 -5.67 -10.21 23.56
C HIS A 91 -5.09 -11.18 22.53
N LYS A 92 -5.58 -11.16 21.27
CA LYS A 92 -5.05 -12.00 20.19
C LYS A 92 -3.58 -11.63 19.88
N GLY A 93 -3.25 -10.34 19.82
CA GLY A 93 -1.88 -9.90 19.59
C GLY A 93 -0.92 -10.36 20.68
N GLN A 94 -1.30 -10.27 21.95
CA GLN A 94 -0.50 -10.77 23.08
C GLN A 94 -0.31 -12.29 23.02
N ALA A 95 -1.34 -13.04 22.63
CA ALA A 95 -1.24 -14.50 22.44
C ALA A 95 -0.25 -14.85 21.31
N LEU A 96 -0.31 -14.13 20.20
CA LEU A 96 0.60 -14.32 19.06
C LEU A 96 2.05 -13.92 19.39
N MET A 97 2.27 -12.88 20.20
CA MET A 97 3.59 -12.54 20.70
C MET A 97 4.20 -13.69 21.52
N LYS A 98 3.40 -14.38 22.33
CA LYS A 98 3.85 -15.58 23.09
C LYS A 98 4.08 -16.76 22.16
N GLN A 99 3.17 -17.02 21.22
CA GLN A 99 3.28 -18.12 20.26
C GLN A 99 4.55 -18.02 19.42
N TYR A 100 4.92 -16.83 18.96
CA TYR A 100 6.08 -16.58 18.12
C TYR A 100 7.27 -15.98 18.89
N ALA A 101 7.35 -16.18 20.21
CA ALA A 101 8.34 -15.52 21.06
C ALA A 101 9.79 -15.75 20.58
N ALA A 102 10.15 -16.99 20.19
CA ALA A 102 11.49 -17.29 19.69
C ALA A 102 11.78 -16.57 18.35
N THR A 103 10.78 -16.49 17.46
CA THR A 103 10.88 -15.77 16.19
C THR A 103 11.06 -14.28 16.43
N PHE A 104 10.28 -13.67 17.32
CA PHE A 104 10.42 -12.27 17.68
C PHE A 104 11.76 -11.94 18.32
N ALA A 105 12.28 -12.80 19.19
CA ALA A 105 13.61 -12.61 19.80
C ALA A 105 14.71 -12.55 18.72
N ARG A 106 14.66 -13.44 17.72
CA ARG A 106 15.61 -13.44 16.58
C ARG A 106 15.43 -12.19 15.71
N ILE A 107 14.19 -11.77 15.44
CA ILE A 107 13.87 -10.56 14.67
C ILE A 107 14.39 -9.31 15.40
N GLU A 108 14.13 -9.18 16.68
CA GLU A 108 14.62 -8.05 17.48
C GLU A 108 16.14 -8.02 17.55
N GLN A 109 16.79 -9.17 17.67
CA GLN A 109 18.24 -9.27 17.59
C GLN A 109 18.76 -8.81 16.23
N ALA A 110 18.13 -9.17 15.12
CA ALA A 110 18.59 -8.83 13.77
C ALA A 110 18.28 -7.37 13.38
N TYR A 111 17.08 -6.91 13.66
CA TYR A 111 16.55 -5.63 13.14
C TYR A 111 16.37 -4.55 14.20
N GLY A 112 16.38 -4.90 15.49
CA GLY A 112 16.20 -3.96 16.58
C GLY A 112 14.76 -3.49 16.81
N VAL A 113 13.79 -4.10 16.11
CA VAL A 113 12.37 -3.75 16.19
C VAL A 113 11.67 -4.69 17.16
N PRO A 114 11.04 -4.20 18.25
CA PRO A 114 10.40 -5.05 19.24
C PRO A 114 9.09 -5.63 18.77
N ALA A 115 8.73 -6.81 19.25
CA ALA A 115 7.51 -7.54 18.88
C ALA A 115 6.22 -6.71 18.94
N PRO A 116 5.94 -5.88 19.96
CA PRO A 116 4.70 -5.10 20.02
C PRO A 116 4.46 -4.22 18.80
N VAL A 117 5.50 -3.63 18.22
CA VAL A 117 5.38 -2.74 17.06
C VAL A 117 5.02 -3.55 15.80
N ILE A 118 5.69 -4.67 15.57
CA ILE A 118 5.46 -5.56 14.43
C ILE A 118 4.03 -6.13 14.50
N VAL A 119 3.62 -6.58 15.69
CA VAL A 119 2.30 -7.17 15.93
C VAL A 119 1.19 -6.12 15.80
N ALA A 120 1.45 -4.88 16.20
CA ALA A 120 0.50 -3.78 16.00
C ALA A 120 0.24 -3.53 14.52
N ILE A 121 1.27 -3.49 13.68
CA ILE A 121 1.15 -3.37 12.23
C ILE A 121 0.37 -4.57 11.68
N TRP A 122 0.81 -5.79 11.97
CA TRP A 122 0.17 -7.02 11.49
C TRP A 122 -1.33 -7.08 11.85
N GLY A 123 -1.68 -6.68 13.07
CA GLY A 123 -3.06 -6.65 13.53
C GLY A 123 -3.92 -5.60 12.83
N LEU A 124 -3.37 -4.40 12.58
CA LEU A 124 -4.11 -3.32 11.92
C LEU A 124 -4.27 -3.55 10.42
N GLU A 125 -3.27 -4.16 9.75
CA GLU A 125 -3.33 -4.41 8.31
C GLU A 125 -4.34 -5.51 7.95
N THR A 126 -4.26 -6.67 8.61
CA THR A 126 -5.01 -7.84 8.15
C THR A 126 -5.67 -8.65 9.27
N ASP A 127 -5.80 -8.11 10.47
CA ASP A 127 -6.24 -8.88 11.65
C ASP A 127 -5.38 -10.15 11.87
N PHE A 128 -4.06 -9.95 11.77
CA PHE A 128 -3.04 -11.03 11.90
C PHE A 128 -3.19 -12.10 10.81
N GLY A 129 -3.29 -11.67 9.57
CA GLY A 129 -3.42 -12.53 8.40
C GLY A 129 -4.81 -13.07 8.12
N ALA A 130 -5.81 -12.79 8.97
CA ALA A 130 -7.17 -13.31 8.79
C ALA A 130 -7.94 -12.66 7.62
N VAL A 131 -7.60 -11.42 7.25
CA VAL A 131 -8.29 -10.64 6.21
C VAL A 131 -7.26 -9.91 5.34
N SER A 132 -6.64 -10.61 4.40
CA SER A 132 -5.62 -10.04 3.50
C SER A 132 -6.19 -9.43 2.21
N GLY A 133 -7.52 -9.42 2.05
CA GLY A 133 -8.19 -9.02 0.81
C GLY A 133 -8.45 -10.18 -0.14
N ASN A 134 -9.29 -9.94 -1.15
CA ASN A 134 -9.69 -10.98 -2.11
C ASN A 134 -9.69 -10.46 -3.57
N THR A 135 -9.01 -9.38 -3.84
CA THR A 135 -8.86 -8.84 -5.21
C THR A 135 -7.65 -9.50 -5.87
N PRO A 136 -7.77 -10.03 -7.10
CA PRO A 136 -6.60 -10.52 -7.83
C PRO A 136 -5.58 -9.38 -8.01
N THR A 137 -4.38 -9.57 -7.46
CA THR A 137 -3.35 -8.52 -7.35
C THR A 137 -2.96 -7.93 -8.71
N LEU A 138 -2.67 -8.80 -9.69
CA LEU A 138 -2.28 -8.34 -11.03
C LEU A 138 -3.41 -7.57 -11.73
N ARG A 139 -4.68 -7.95 -11.52
CA ARG A 139 -5.84 -7.21 -12.04
C ARG A 139 -5.94 -5.83 -11.40
N ALA A 140 -5.78 -5.75 -10.08
CA ALA A 140 -5.81 -4.48 -9.36
C ALA A 140 -4.75 -3.53 -9.89
N LEU A 141 -3.50 -3.99 -9.95
CA LEU A 141 -2.37 -3.20 -10.40
C LEU A 141 -2.51 -2.78 -11.88
N ALA A 142 -2.90 -3.70 -12.78
CA ALA A 142 -3.07 -3.39 -14.20
C ALA A 142 -4.20 -2.37 -14.43
N THR A 143 -5.32 -2.52 -13.72
CA THR A 143 -6.44 -1.58 -13.79
C THR A 143 -6.00 -0.18 -13.36
N LEU A 144 -5.30 -0.06 -12.22
CA LEU A 144 -4.83 1.22 -11.70
C LEU A 144 -3.65 1.78 -12.51
N ALA A 145 -2.81 0.93 -13.10
CA ALA A 145 -1.75 1.32 -14.03
C ALA A 145 -2.32 1.91 -15.33
N TYR A 146 -3.48 1.42 -15.75
CA TYR A 146 -4.20 1.96 -16.90
C TYR A 146 -4.95 3.24 -16.56
N ASP A 147 -5.45 3.43 -15.34
CA ASP A 147 -6.17 4.62 -14.93
C ASP A 147 -5.28 5.88 -14.98
N CYS A 148 -5.91 7.08 -15.12
CA CYS A 148 -5.19 8.33 -15.30
C CYS A 148 -4.61 8.92 -14.00
N ARG A 149 -5.16 8.55 -12.84
CA ARG A 149 -4.89 9.26 -11.58
C ARG A 149 -3.48 9.04 -11.03
N ARG A 150 -2.99 7.80 -11.08
CA ARG A 150 -1.68 7.38 -10.55
C ARG A 150 -0.98 6.37 -11.48
N SER A 151 -1.17 6.54 -12.78
CA SER A 151 -0.73 5.62 -13.81
C SER A 151 0.74 5.20 -13.66
N ASP A 152 1.66 6.16 -13.62
CA ASP A 152 3.09 5.89 -13.59
C ASP A 152 3.50 5.07 -12.35
N MET A 153 2.92 5.41 -11.18
CA MET A 153 3.17 4.67 -9.95
C MET A 153 2.71 3.21 -10.09
N PHE A 154 1.48 2.99 -10.57
CA PHE A 154 0.96 1.63 -10.67
C PHE A 154 1.56 0.82 -11.82
N GLN A 155 2.06 1.45 -12.88
CA GLN A 155 2.87 0.77 -13.90
C GLN A 155 4.17 0.23 -13.30
N ALA A 156 4.85 1.02 -12.46
CA ALA A 156 6.04 0.56 -11.75
C ALA A 156 5.70 -0.60 -10.78
N GLU A 157 4.61 -0.50 -10.03
CA GLU A 157 4.16 -1.56 -9.11
C GLU A 157 3.76 -2.84 -9.86
N LEU A 158 3.11 -2.73 -11.02
CA LEU A 158 2.77 -3.88 -11.87
C LEU A 158 4.04 -4.56 -12.42
N MET A 159 5.04 -3.77 -12.83
CA MET A 159 6.33 -4.29 -13.25
C MET A 159 7.04 -5.03 -12.11
N ASP A 160 7.00 -4.48 -10.91
CA ASP A 160 7.58 -5.11 -9.72
C ASP A 160 6.82 -6.38 -9.31
N ALA A 161 5.49 -6.40 -9.45
CA ALA A 161 4.70 -7.62 -9.26
C ALA A 161 5.13 -8.74 -10.23
N LEU A 162 5.38 -8.42 -11.50
CA LEU A 162 5.89 -9.40 -12.47
C LEU A 162 7.29 -9.90 -12.10
N ARG A 163 8.16 -9.05 -11.55
CA ARG A 163 9.48 -9.48 -11.03
C ARG A 163 9.33 -10.45 -9.86
N LEU A 164 8.37 -10.20 -8.96
CA LEU A 164 8.06 -11.13 -7.85
C LEU A 164 7.55 -12.47 -8.37
N VAL A 165 6.66 -12.46 -9.37
CA VAL A 165 6.17 -13.68 -10.04
C VAL A 165 7.33 -14.43 -10.70
N GLN A 166 8.19 -13.75 -11.43
CA GLN A 166 9.36 -14.34 -12.08
C GLN A 166 10.31 -15.01 -11.08
N ARG A 167 10.46 -14.44 -9.88
CA ARG A 167 11.29 -14.97 -8.80
C ARG A 167 10.65 -16.12 -8.04
N GLY A 168 9.35 -16.36 -8.22
CA GLY A 168 8.56 -17.31 -7.44
C GLY A 168 8.19 -16.83 -6.03
N ASP A 169 8.44 -15.56 -5.72
CA ASP A 169 8.07 -14.96 -4.42
C ASP A 169 6.56 -14.64 -4.35
N LEU A 170 5.92 -14.43 -5.51
CA LEU A 170 4.48 -14.15 -5.61
C LEU A 170 3.80 -15.12 -6.60
N SER A 171 2.67 -15.70 -6.20
CA SER A 171 1.85 -16.50 -7.11
C SER A 171 1.20 -15.61 -8.19
N PRO A 172 1.15 -16.05 -9.47
CA PRO A 172 0.34 -15.36 -10.50
C PRO A 172 -1.12 -15.18 -10.10
N SER A 173 -1.66 -16.08 -9.29
CA SER A 173 -3.04 -16.05 -8.78
C SER A 173 -3.18 -15.34 -7.43
N ALA A 174 -2.13 -14.66 -6.94
CA ALA A 174 -2.15 -13.98 -5.64
C ALA A 174 -3.31 -12.99 -5.54
N ARG A 175 -3.89 -12.96 -4.33
CA ARG A 175 -4.96 -12.04 -3.97
C ARG A 175 -4.50 -11.16 -2.83
N GLY A 176 -5.01 -9.94 -2.81
CA GLY A 176 -4.67 -8.94 -1.80
C GLY A 176 -5.72 -7.85 -1.70
N ALA A 177 -5.33 -6.68 -1.23
CA ALA A 177 -6.21 -5.53 -1.20
C ALA A 177 -6.55 -5.02 -2.60
N TRP A 178 -7.54 -4.14 -2.66
CA TRP A 178 -8.09 -3.62 -3.92
C TRP A 178 -7.09 -2.72 -4.70
N ALA A 179 -6.08 -2.17 -4.05
CA ALA A 179 -5.05 -1.35 -4.70
C ALA A 179 -3.76 -2.13 -5.00
N GLY A 180 -3.76 -3.46 -4.82
CA GLY A 180 -2.66 -4.32 -5.22
C GLY A 180 -1.65 -4.64 -4.11
N GLU A 181 -1.93 -4.20 -2.88
CA GLU A 181 -1.14 -4.61 -1.71
C GLU A 181 -1.33 -6.11 -1.46
N VAL A 182 -0.27 -6.79 -1.05
CA VAL A 182 -0.24 -8.24 -0.84
C VAL A 182 0.32 -8.65 0.50
N GLY A 183 -0.08 -9.83 0.93
CA GLY A 183 0.45 -10.48 2.13
C GLY A 183 -0.18 -9.97 3.42
N GLN A 184 0.30 -10.54 4.52
CA GLN A 184 -0.33 -10.32 5.82
C GLN A 184 -0.06 -8.95 6.42
N THR A 185 0.92 -8.20 5.91
CA THR A 185 1.19 -6.81 6.29
C THR A 185 1.06 -5.83 5.12
N GLN A 186 0.37 -6.23 4.05
CA GLN A 186 -0.09 -5.37 2.96
C GLN A 186 1.03 -4.57 2.28
N PHE A 187 2.08 -5.28 1.87
CA PHE A 187 3.17 -4.67 1.10
C PHE A 187 2.74 -4.37 -0.33
N MET A 188 3.12 -3.19 -0.84
CA MET A 188 3.17 -2.95 -2.27
C MET A 188 4.27 -3.79 -2.91
N PRO A 189 4.16 -4.21 -4.19
CA PRO A 189 5.18 -5.01 -4.87
C PRO A 189 6.60 -4.45 -4.80
N SER A 190 6.77 -3.13 -4.96
CA SER A 190 8.06 -2.46 -4.80
C SER A 190 8.66 -2.63 -3.41
N SER A 191 7.84 -2.49 -2.39
CA SER A 191 8.24 -2.73 -0.99
C SER A 191 8.54 -4.20 -0.73
N TYR A 192 7.78 -5.10 -1.32
CA TYR A 192 8.03 -6.54 -1.26
C TYR A 192 9.41 -6.89 -1.85
N LEU A 193 9.71 -6.42 -3.07
CA LEU A 193 11.02 -6.63 -3.69
C LEU A 193 12.17 -6.10 -2.85
N LYS A 194 11.98 -4.95 -2.23
CA LYS A 194 13.03 -4.22 -1.50
C LYS A 194 13.27 -4.74 -0.10
N PHE A 195 12.21 -5.14 0.61
CA PHE A 195 12.29 -5.38 2.05
C PHE A 195 11.97 -6.81 2.48
N ALA A 196 11.39 -7.64 1.61
CA ALA A 196 11.09 -9.02 1.96
C ALA A 196 12.37 -9.82 2.20
N VAL A 197 12.32 -10.63 3.26
CA VAL A 197 13.42 -11.52 3.67
C VAL A 197 12.90 -12.95 3.81
N ASP A 198 13.72 -13.91 3.42
CA ASP A 198 13.56 -15.33 3.73
C ASP A 198 14.14 -15.57 5.13
N PHE A 199 13.26 -15.52 6.14
CA PHE A 199 13.71 -15.53 7.53
C PHE A 199 13.85 -16.94 8.12
N ASP A 200 13.14 -17.91 7.57
CA ASP A 200 13.27 -19.31 7.96
C ASP A 200 14.28 -20.08 7.11
N GLY A 201 14.79 -19.48 6.01
CA GLY A 201 15.84 -20.03 5.16
C GLY A 201 15.33 -21.11 4.21
N ASN A 202 14.05 -21.08 3.84
CA ASN A 202 13.45 -22.07 2.94
C ASN A 202 13.68 -21.79 1.44
N GLY A 203 14.37 -20.69 1.09
CA GLY A 203 14.69 -20.26 -0.26
C GLY A 203 13.63 -19.37 -0.91
N ARG A 204 12.56 -19.03 -0.22
CA ARG A 204 11.49 -18.15 -0.68
C ARG A 204 11.26 -17.01 0.31
N ARG A 205 10.77 -15.88 -0.19
CA ARG A 205 10.27 -14.77 0.62
C ARG A 205 8.76 -14.78 0.48
N ASP A 206 8.07 -15.37 1.46
CA ASP A 206 6.63 -15.56 1.37
C ASP A 206 5.90 -14.67 2.39
N LEU A 207 5.42 -13.51 1.93
CA LEU A 207 4.65 -12.59 2.77
C LEU A 207 3.15 -12.92 2.84
N VAL A 208 2.71 -13.99 2.17
CA VAL A 208 1.31 -14.42 2.16
C VAL A 208 1.06 -15.49 3.22
N ASP A 209 1.84 -16.58 3.19
CA ASP A 209 1.57 -17.77 3.99
C ASP A 209 2.63 -18.04 5.06
N ASN A 210 3.83 -17.43 4.99
CA ASN A 210 4.94 -17.64 5.91
C ASN A 210 5.03 -16.53 6.97
N VAL A 211 4.49 -16.78 8.16
CA VAL A 211 4.48 -15.79 9.26
C VAL A 211 5.89 -15.32 9.66
N PRO A 212 6.93 -16.16 9.83
CA PRO A 212 8.29 -15.70 10.06
C PRO A 212 8.79 -14.67 9.05
N ASP A 213 8.57 -14.88 7.75
CA ASP A 213 8.96 -13.96 6.68
C ASP A 213 8.19 -12.65 6.75
N VAL A 214 6.87 -12.72 7.00
CA VAL A 214 6.00 -11.55 7.18
C VAL A 214 6.53 -10.64 8.30
N LEU A 215 6.78 -11.22 9.48
CA LEU A 215 7.21 -10.47 10.66
C LEU A 215 8.61 -9.87 10.49
N ALA A 216 9.53 -10.65 9.95
CA ALA A 216 10.90 -10.20 9.70
C ALA A 216 10.97 -9.14 8.59
N SER A 217 10.20 -9.29 7.52
CA SER A 217 10.14 -8.30 6.44
C SER A 217 9.56 -6.98 6.92
N THR A 218 8.54 -7.01 7.79
CA THR A 218 8.01 -5.81 8.44
C THR A 218 9.07 -5.12 9.30
N ALA A 219 9.84 -5.88 10.07
CA ALA A 219 10.94 -5.35 10.86
C ALA A 219 12.06 -4.79 9.97
N ASN A 220 12.40 -5.48 8.86
CA ASN A 220 13.40 -5.03 7.91
C ASN A 220 13.00 -3.71 7.24
N PHE A 221 11.72 -3.53 6.90
CA PHE A 221 11.21 -2.26 6.41
C PHE A 221 11.49 -1.13 7.43
N LEU A 222 11.04 -1.30 8.67
CA LEU A 222 11.24 -0.28 9.71
C LEU A 222 12.73 0.00 9.96
N ARG A 223 13.56 -1.04 10.03
CA ARG A 223 15.01 -0.90 10.17
C ARG A 223 15.63 -0.12 9.02
N SER A 224 15.20 -0.37 7.79
CA SER A 224 15.71 0.30 6.59
C SER A 224 15.35 1.78 6.53
N TYR A 225 14.27 2.18 7.21
CA TYR A 225 13.88 3.59 7.38
C TYR A 225 14.46 4.25 8.66
N GLY A 226 15.39 3.59 9.34
CA GLY A 226 16.16 4.18 10.44
C GLY A 226 15.62 3.88 11.84
N TRP A 227 14.89 2.78 12.03
CA TRP A 227 14.45 2.35 13.35
C TRP A 227 15.64 2.28 14.33
N GLN A 228 15.49 2.93 15.47
CA GLN A 228 16.48 2.96 16.55
C GLN A 228 16.12 1.91 17.62
N ARG A 229 17.01 0.93 17.79
CA ARG A 229 16.87 -0.11 18.83
C ARG A 229 16.72 0.52 20.22
N GLY A 230 15.72 0.08 20.97
CA GLY A 230 15.46 0.56 22.34
C GLY A 230 14.90 1.98 22.40
N GLY A 231 14.73 2.67 21.25
CA GLY A 231 14.12 3.99 21.21
C GLY A 231 12.60 3.94 21.39
N ALA A 232 12.03 4.99 21.96
CA ALA A 232 10.59 5.15 22.08
C ALA A 232 9.92 5.24 20.70
N TRP A 233 8.66 4.82 20.63
CA TRP A 233 7.82 4.90 19.42
C TRP A 233 6.58 5.79 19.57
N THR A 234 6.54 6.56 20.65
CA THR A 234 5.46 7.53 20.88
C THR A 234 5.55 8.73 19.94
N PRO A 235 4.44 9.44 19.66
CA PRO A 235 4.46 10.65 18.85
C PRO A 235 5.56 11.63 19.25
N GLY A 236 6.28 12.15 18.26
CA GLY A 236 7.43 13.02 18.45
C GLY A 236 8.80 12.33 18.57
N SER A 237 8.84 11.00 18.74
CA SER A 237 10.09 10.24 18.76
C SER A 237 10.63 9.94 17.36
N ALA A 238 11.93 9.58 17.26
CA ALA A 238 12.55 9.17 16.00
C ALA A 238 11.87 7.93 15.41
N ASN A 239 11.53 6.92 16.23
CA ASN A 239 10.85 5.72 15.74
C ASN A 239 9.40 5.99 15.32
N PHE A 240 8.73 7.01 15.87
CA PHE A 240 7.44 7.42 15.37
C PHE A 240 7.53 7.99 13.94
N ALA A 241 8.60 8.71 13.62
CA ALA A 241 8.84 9.15 12.24
C ALA A 241 9.02 7.94 11.30
N VAL A 242 9.66 6.86 11.75
CA VAL A 242 9.77 5.60 10.99
C VAL A 242 8.41 4.92 10.83
N ILE A 243 7.55 4.91 11.85
CA ILE A 243 6.17 4.40 11.73
C ILE A 243 5.41 5.19 10.67
N LYS A 244 5.64 6.49 10.52
CA LYS A 244 5.04 7.31 9.46
C LYS A 244 5.55 6.96 8.06
N GLU A 245 6.69 6.30 7.92
CA GLU A 245 7.10 5.73 6.62
C GLU A 245 6.28 4.49 6.27
N TRP A 246 5.82 3.73 7.26
CA TRP A 246 4.86 2.64 7.04
C TRP A 246 3.51 3.16 6.54
N ASN A 247 2.97 4.18 7.20
CA ASN A 247 1.73 4.82 6.78
C ASN A 247 1.75 6.32 7.09
N LYS A 248 1.65 7.15 6.06
CA LYS A 248 1.74 8.62 6.17
C LYS A 248 0.56 9.27 6.90
N ALA A 249 -0.59 8.56 7.02
CA ALA A 249 -1.75 9.07 7.72
C ALA A 249 -1.47 9.14 9.24
N ASP A 250 -1.50 10.35 9.81
CA ASP A 250 -1.16 10.57 11.22
C ASP A 250 -2.03 9.76 12.18
N VAL A 251 -3.33 9.68 11.91
CA VAL A 251 -4.28 8.86 12.68
C VAL A 251 -3.85 7.39 12.71
N TYR A 252 -3.40 6.86 11.57
CA TYR A 252 -2.98 5.46 11.47
C TYR A 252 -1.65 5.22 12.17
N ALA A 253 -0.65 6.07 11.95
CA ALA A 253 0.65 5.98 12.61
C ALA A 253 0.53 6.08 14.15
N ARG A 254 -0.28 7.02 14.65
CA ARG A 254 -0.60 7.12 16.08
C ARG A 254 -1.30 5.87 16.61
N THR A 255 -2.15 5.25 15.81
CA THR A 255 -2.84 4.01 16.20
C THR A 255 -1.88 2.84 16.28
N ILE A 256 -0.91 2.71 15.36
CA ILE A 256 0.17 1.72 15.47
C ILE A 256 0.93 1.92 16.79
N ALA A 257 1.38 3.14 17.08
CA ALA A 257 2.13 3.45 18.29
C ALA A 257 1.35 3.15 19.57
N TYR A 258 0.08 3.55 19.63
CA TYR A 258 -0.82 3.26 20.74
C TYR A 258 -1.05 1.76 20.92
N PHE A 259 -1.33 1.04 19.83
CA PHE A 259 -1.54 -0.41 19.89
C PHE A 259 -0.29 -1.15 20.36
N ALA A 260 0.90 -0.77 19.86
CA ALA A 260 2.17 -1.31 20.33
C ALA A 260 2.36 -1.10 21.83
N THR A 261 2.00 0.09 22.36
CA THR A 261 2.06 0.38 23.80
C THR A 261 1.11 -0.51 24.61
N ARG A 262 -0.12 -0.69 24.13
CA ARG A 262 -1.09 -1.60 24.76
C ARG A 262 -0.64 -3.06 24.76
N LEU A 263 0.01 -3.52 23.68
CA LEU A 263 0.57 -4.87 23.57
C LEU A 263 1.76 -5.07 24.53
N ALA A 264 2.55 -4.02 24.78
CA ALA A 264 3.67 -4.04 25.72
C ALA A 264 3.24 -3.94 27.20
N GLY A 265 1.91 -3.86 27.49
CA GLY A 265 1.38 -3.75 28.84
C GLY A 265 1.28 -2.32 29.39
N GLY A 266 1.48 -1.30 28.52
CA GLY A 266 1.21 0.10 28.85
C GLY A 266 -0.28 0.47 28.75
N GLU A 267 -0.67 1.60 29.37
CA GLU A 267 -2.02 2.19 29.30
C GLU A 267 -2.25 3.04 28.06
#